data_dd6a1c6c642ba9c6964633aa8efdf6fd
#
_entry.id   dd6a1c6c642ba9c6964633aa8efdf6fd
#
_cell.length_a   1.000
_cell.length_b   1.000
_cell.length_c   1.000
_cell.angle_alpha   90.00
_cell.angle_beta   90.00
_cell.angle_gamma   90.00
#
_symmetry.space_group_name_H-M   'P 1'
#
loop_
_entity.id
_entity.type
_entity.pdbx_description
1 polymer ?
#
loop_
_entity_poly.entity_id
_entity_poly.type
_entity_poly.pdbx_seq_one_letter_code
_entity_poly.pdbx_strand_id
1 'polypeptide(L)'
;RFGYGAIKKLISYRIIPMLDLLAWSERKKVLLSDDRLSRLLYTDEDDDKAIRQGYHIRDADRPFAMKTVETDFLRQFNFFINKNQHVKEMRVSDVMKLSDSE
;
A
#
# COMPACT_ATOMS: atom_id res chain seq x y z
N ARG A 1 2.23 -11.17 -11.51
CA ARG A 1 3.63 -11.35 -11.16
C ARG A 1 4.06 -10.36 -10.07
N PHE A 2 4.68 -10.84 -9.03
CA PHE A 2 5.15 -9.99 -7.95
C PHE A 2 6.54 -9.42 -8.27
N GLY A 3 6.73 -8.13 -8.02
CA GLY A 3 8.00 -7.47 -8.26
C GLY A 3 8.09 -6.15 -7.51
N TYR A 4 9.08 -5.34 -7.86
CA TYR A 4 9.27 -4.04 -7.21
C TYR A 4 8.07 -3.11 -7.39
N GLY A 5 7.34 -3.24 -8.50
CA GLY A 5 6.14 -2.45 -8.73
C GLY A 5 5.09 -2.65 -7.64
N ALA A 6 4.91 -3.91 -7.19
CA ALA A 6 3.96 -4.20 -6.12
C ALA A 6 4.41 -3.56 -4.81
N ILE A 7 5.72 -3.60 -4.51
CA ILE A 7 6.26 -2.97 -3.30
C ILE A 7 6.05 -1.46 -3.34
N LYS A 8 6.29 -0.84 -4.49
CA LYS A 8 6.08 0.59 -4.66
C LYS A 8 4.62 0.97 -4.42
N LYS A 9 3.67 0.13 -4.89
CA LYS A 9 2.24 0.36 -4.64
C LYS A 9 1.90 0.24 -3.16
N LEU A 10 2.50 -0.74 -2.47
CA LEU A 10 2.29 -0.88 -1.02
C LEU A 10 2.67 0.41 -0.28
N ILE A 11 3.75 1.02 -0.70
CA ILE A 11 4.23 2.26 -0.09
C ILE A 11 3.40 3.46 -0.53
N SER A 12 3.25 3.65 -1.84
CA SER A 12 2.60 4.84 -2.41
C SER A 12 1.12 4.95 -2.04
N TYR A 13 0.42 3.82 -1.98
CA TYR A 13 -1.01 3.80 -1.68
C TYR A 13 -1.28 3.71 -0.19
N ARG A 14 -0.25 3.75 0.66
CA ARG A 14 -0.40 3.65 2.12
C ARG A 14 -1.17 2.40 2.51
N ILE A 15 -0.85 1.26 1.88
CA ILE A 15 -1.64 0.04 2.04
C ILE A 15 -1.60 -0.50 3.47
N ILE A 16 -0.43 -0.53 4.11
CA ILE A 16 -0.33 -1.04 5.48
C ILE A 16 -1.12 -0.15 6.46
N PRO A 17 -0.93 1.19 6.48
CA PRO A 17 -1.79 2.04 7.30
C PRO A 17 -3.27 1.90 6.96
N MET A 18 -3.62 1.71 5.68
CA MET A 18 -5.01 1.54 5.26
C MET A 18 -5.60 0.27 5.88
N LEU A 19 -4.86 -0.85 5.84
CA LEU A 19 -5.33 -2.11 6.43
C LEU A 19 -5.54 -1.95 7.94
N ASP A 20 -4.65 -1.22 8.62
CA ASP A 20 -4.80 -0.96 10.05
C ASP A 20 -6.08 -0.16 10.33
N LEU A 21 -6.35 0.87 9.53
CA LEU A 21 -7.55 1.68 9.69
C LEU A 21 -8.82 0.88 9.40
N LEU A 22 -8.79 0.03 8.38
CA LEU A 22 -9.94 -0.81 8.06
C LEU A 22 -10.21 -1.83 9.16
N ALA A 23 -9.16 -2.43 9.72
CA ALA A 23 -9.31 -3.35 10.84
C ALA A 23 -9.86 -2.64 12.08
N TRP A 24 -9.37 -1.42 12.35
CA TRP A 24 -9.87 -0.61 13.45
C TRP A 24 -11.35 -0.28 13.27
N SER A 25 -11.73 0.13 12.06
CA SER A 25 -13.13 0.50 11.78
C SER A 25 -14.06 -0.70 11.97
N GLU A 26 -13.60 -1.88 11.58
CA GLU A 26 -14.39 -3.11 11.75
C GLU A 26 -14.58 -3.43 13.24
N ARG A 27 -13.50 -3.34 14.03
CA ARG A 27 -13.59 -3.61 15.47
C ARG A 27 -14.47 -2.60 16.19
N LYS A 28 -14.46 -1.35 15.78
CA LYS A 28 -15.24 -0.28 16.40
C LYS A 28 -16.61 -0.11 15.78
N LYS A 29 -16.90 -0.87 14.71
CA LYS A 29 -18.18 -0.77 13.96
C LYS A 29 -18.42 0.64 13.46
N VAL A 30 -17.36 1.32 13.01
CA VAL A 30 -17.42 2.66 12.43
C VAL A 30 -17.15 2.53 10.93
N LEU A 31 -17.99 3.17 10.12
CA LEU A 31 -17.81 3.18 8.67
C LEU A 31 -16.78 4.24 8.26
N LEU A 32 -15.79 3.82 7.49
CA LEU A 32 -14.81 4.75 6.92
C LEU A 32 -15.08 4.88 5.41
N SER A 33 -15.49 6.07 4.98
CA SER A 33 -15.67 6.37 3.58
C SER A 33 -14.31 6.50 2.88
N ASP A 34 -14.31 6.38 1.55
CA ASP A 34 -13.08 6.52 0.78
C ASP A 34 -12.48 7.92 0.93
N ASP A 35 -13.31 8.95 0.99
CA ASP A 35 -12.83 10.31 1.20
C ASP A 35 -12.20 10.48 2.57
N ARG A 36 -12.78 9.86 3.59
CA ARG A 36 -12.21 9.91 4.93
C ARG A 36 -10.89 9.18 5.02
N LEU A 37 -10.78 8.01 4.35
CA LEU A 37 -9.52 7.29 4.26
C LEU A 37 -8.45 8.16 3.62
N SER A 38 -8.80 8.86 2.55
CA SER A 38 -7.86 9.77 1.89
C SER A 38 -7.33 10.81 2.87
N ARG A 39 -8.21 11.44 3.62
CA ARG A 39 -7.81 12.47 4.59
C ARG A 39 -6.97 11.93 5.74
N LEU A 40 -7.23 10.67 6.15
CA LEU A 40 -6.47 10.06 7.24
C LEU A 40 -5.10 9.57 6.80
N LEU A 41 -4.99 9.11 5.55
CA LEU A 41 -3.75 8.53 5.02
C LEU A 41 -2.80 9.58 4.46
N TYR A 42 -3.32 10.72 4.06
CA TYR A 42 -2.53 11.80 3.47
C TYR A 42 -2.76 13.09 4.25
N THR A 43 -1.69 13.87 4.41
CA THR A 43 -1.76 15.11 5.17
C THR A 43 -1.45 16.29 4.25
N ASP A 44 -1.62 17.51 4.78
CA ASP A 44 -1.30 18.73 4.03
C ASP A 44 0.20 18.82 3.69
N GLU A 45 1.03 18.06 4.40
CA GLU A 45 2.46 18.03 4.14
C GLU A 45 2.84 17.14 2.96
N ASP A 46 1.91 16.28 2.51
CA ASP A 46 2.16 15.43 1.35
C ASP A 46 2.13 16.24 0.06
N ASP A 47 2.98 15.87 -0.89
CA ASP A 47 2.95 16.44 -2.23
C ASP A 47 1.59 16.18 -2.86
N ASP A 48 0.99 17.21 -3.47
CA ASP A 48 -0.31 17.08 -4.14
C ASP A 48 -0.37 15.89 -5.09
N LYS A 49 0.74 15.59 -5.76
CA LYS A 49 0.82 14.48 -6.70
C LYS A 49 0.80 13.12 -6.00
N ALA A 50 1.19 13.09 -4.72
CA ALA A 50 1.23 11.85 -3.96
C ALA A 50 -0.12 11.55 -3.31
N ILE A 51 -0.99 12.53 -3.16
CA ILE A 51 -2.27 12.35 -2.49
C ILE A 51 -3.22 11.55 -3.37
N ARG A 52 -3.80 10.49 -2.78
CA ARG A 52 -4.78 9.66 -3.46
C ARG A 52 -6.17 10.11 -3.03
N GLN A 53 -6.95 10.58 -3.98
CA GLN A 53 -8.32 11.05 -3.73
C GLN A 53 -9.27 9.88 -3.46
N GLY A 54 -10.46 10.19 -2.95
CA GLY A 54 -11.45 9.16 -2.63
C GLY A 54 -11.74 8.21 -3.78
N TYR A 55 -11.83 8.72 -5.01
CA TYR A 55 -12.11 7.87 -6.16
C TYR A 55 -10.94 6.94 -6.51
N HIS A 56 -9.70 7.36 -6.26
CA HIS A 56 -8.55 6.47 -6.44
C HIS A 56 -8.61 5.34 -5.41
N ILE A 57 -8.97 5.67 -4.17
CA ILE A 57 -9.06 4.69 -3.10
C ILE A 57 -10.14 3.65 -3.42
N ARG A 58 -11.30 4.11 -3.86
CA ARG A 58 -12.41 3.23 -4.21
C ARG A 58 -12.06 2.29 -5.36
N ASP A 59 -11.47 2.83 -6.44
CA ASP A 59 -11.32 2.10 -7.70
C ASP A 59 -10.03 1.30 -7.80
N ALA A 60 -9.01 1.67 -7.04
CA ALA A 60 -7.70 1.02 -7.15
C ALA A 60 -7.09 0.62 -5.81
N ASP A 61 -7.02 1.54 -4.85
CA ASP A 61 -6.23 1.33 -3.64
C ASP A 61 -6.87 0.32 -2.69
N ARG A 62 -8.18 0.43 -2.45
CA ARG A 62 -8.88 -0.50 -1.58
C ARG A 62 -8.95 -1.91 -2.18
N PRO A 63 -9.26 -2.08 -3.47
CA PRO A 63 -9.16 -3.41 -4.10
C PRO A 63 -7.76 -4.00 -4.00
N PHE A 64 -6.71 -3.19 -4.20
CA PHE A 64 -5.35 -3.68 -4.07
C PHE A 64 -5.04 -4.09 -2.62
N ALA A 65 -5.50 -3.29 -1.63
CA ALA A 65 -5.31 -3.63 -0.22
C ALA A 65 -5.98 -4.97 0.11
N MET A 66 -7.19 -5.20 -0.38
CA MET A 66 -7.88 -6.47 -0.14
C MET A 66 -7.14 -7.63 -0.78
N LYS A 67 -6.51 -7.41 -1.92
CA LYS A 67 -5.73 -8.44 -2.58
C LYS A 67 -4.49 -8.82 -1.77
N THR A 68 -3.90 -7.86 -1.04
CA THR A 68 -2.68 -8.13 -0.27
C THR A 68 -2.91 -9.08 0.90
N VAL A 69 -4.16 -9.27 1.35
CA VAL A 69 -4.46 -10.21 2.44
C VAL A 69 -4.73 -11.62 1.93
N GLU A 70 -4.74 -11.84 0.62
CA GLU A 70 -4.87 -13.18 0.05
C GLU A 70 -3.60 -13.98 0.29
N THR A 71 -3.77 -15.28 0.57
CA THR A 71 -2.66 -16.17 0.87
C THR A 71 -1.62 -16.21 -0.25
N ASP A 72 -2.08 -16.23 -1.48
CA ASP A 72 -1.16 -16.32 -2.63
C ASP A 72 -0.30 -15.06 -2.75
N PHE A 73 -0.88 -13.89 -2.53
CA PHE A 73 -0.11 -12.66 -2.55
C PHE A 73 0.96 -12.67 -1.46
N LEU A 74 0.60 -13.07 -0.25
CA LEU A 74 1.53 -13.11 0.87
C LEU A 74 2.67 -14.09 0.61
N ARG A 75 2.37 -15.22 -0.01
CA ARG A 75 3.39 -16.21 -0.38
C ARG A 75 4.36 -15.61 -1.39
N GLN A 76 3.86 -14.96 -2.41
CA GLN A 76 4.69 -14.32 -3.43
C GLN A 76 5.54 -13.19 -2.84
N PHE A 77 4.96 -12.41 -1.94
CA PHE A 77 5.67 -11.33 -1.27
C PHE A 77 6.84 -11.89 -0.46
N ASN A 78 6.58 -12.91 0.37
CA ASN A 78 7.63 -13.50 1.19
C ASN A 78 8.74 -14.11 0.34
N PHE A 79 8.38 -14.78 -0.74
CA PHE A 79 9.34 -15.36 -1.66
C PHE A 79 10.21 -14.28 -2.29
N PHE A 80 9.60 -13.19 -2.73
CA PHE A 80 10.32 -12.07 -3.33
C PHE A 80 11.30 -11.44 -2.34
N ILE A 81 10.83 -11.17 -1.12
CA ILE A 81 11.67 -10.54 -0.10
C ILE A 81 12.85 -11.45 0.27
N ASN A 82 12.63 -12.76 0.35
CA ASN A 82 13.69 -13.70 0.66
C ASN A 82 14.76 -13.76 -0.44
N LYS A 83 14.35 -13.56 -1.69
CA LYS A 83 15.30 -13.49 -2.80
C LYS A 83 16.02 -12.16 -2.90
N ASN A 84 15.40 -11.10 -2.37
CA ASN A 84 15.91 -9.74 -2.51
C ASN A 84 16.09 -9.10 -1.13
N GLN A 85 16.87 -9.76 -0.28
CA GLN A 85 17.01 -9.35 1.13
C GLN A 85 17.55 -7.94 1.30
N HIS A 86 18.29 -7.45 0.32
CA HIS A 86 18.80 -6.09 0.36
C HIS A 86 17.66 -5.05 0.46
N VAL A 87 16.47 -5.38 -0.04
CA VAL A 87 15.33 -4.47 -0.01
C VAL A 87 14.88 -4.19 1.42
N LYS A 88 15.05 -5.16 2.33
CA LYS A 88 14.64 -4.99 3.72
C LYS A 88 15.38 -3.86 4.43
N GLU A 89 16.59 -3.58 4.01
CA GLU A 89 17.45 -2.57 4.64
C GLU A 89 17.49 -1.26 3.88
N MET A 90 16.79 -1.18 2.74
CA MET A 90 16.78 0.02 1.93
C MET A 90 15.83 1.07 2.52
N ARG A 91 16.19 2.33 2.29
CA ARG A 91 15.28 3.43 2.60
C ARG A 91 14.13 3.43 1.61
N VAL A 92 12.96 3.94 2.05
CA VAL A 92 11.79 4.03 1.18
C VAL A 92 12.10 4.78 -0.12
N SER A 93 12.85 5.88 -0.03
CA SER A 93 13.21 6.67 -1.21
C SER A 93 14.04 5.86 -2.22
N ASP A 94 14.88 4.95 -1.73
CA ASP A 94 15.70 4.11 -2.60
C ASP A 94 14.87 3.01 -3.25
N VAL A 95 13.94 2.43 -2.48
CA VAL A 95 13.03 1.41 -3.02
C VAL A 95 12.21 1.98 -4.17
N MET A 96 11.75 3.22 -4.03
CA MET A 96 10.91 3.86 -5.05
C MET A 96 11.65 4.10 -6.36
N LYS A 97 12.98 4.03 -6.35
CA LYS A 97 13.79 4.18 -7.56
C LYS A 97 14.06 2.87 -8.28
N LEU A 98 13.71 1.74 -7.67
CA LEU A 98 13.95 0.44 -8.28
C LEU A 98 12.98 0.19 -9.44
N SER A 99 13.41 -0.68 -10.35
CA SER A 99 12.62 -1.02 -11.53
C SER A 99 12.57 -2.53 -11.70
N ASP A 100 11.46 -3.02 -12.24
CA ASP A 100 11.29 -4.44 -12.57
C ASP A 100 11.86 -4.79 -13.95
N SER A 101 12.44 -3.84 -14.64
CA SER A 101 12.89 -4.03 -16.01
C SER A 101 14.18 -4.85 -16.14
N GLU A 102 14.82 -5.19 -15.04
CA GLU A 102 16.04 -6.01 -15.05
C GLU A 102 15.79 -7.40 -15.59
#